data_e86c7e563ff75db319829ce92c98215d
#
_entry.id   e86c7e563ff75db319829ce92c98215d
#
_cell.length_a   1.000
_cell.length_b   1.000
_cell.length_c   1.000
_cell.angle_alpha   90.00
_cell.angle_beta   90.00
_cell.angle_gamma   90.00
#
_symmetry.space_group_name_H-M   'P 1'
#
loop_
_entity.id
_entity.type
_entity.pdbx_description
1 polymer ?
#
loop_
_entity_poly.entity_id
_entity_poly.type
_entity_poly.pdbx_seq_one_letter_code
_entity_poly.pdbx_strand_id
1 'polypeptide(L)'
;MKRLTILIVWCLILAGGSIAAQERPGVQRKEAEFVEEYITPTRIMKVTGDVRGQEQLLRPYVGQVSTTEPAAAVLKSSKSGKASILFDFGKELQGGVQIIRAISSDKKAAVFHLCFGESVTEAMSSVDAEGTTATNEHSVRDFETSVPWLGSMITGETGFRFLRVDLVSEDVEVPLVAVRAVSRYRDIPYIGSFKCNDERINKIWETGAYTVHLNMQDYLWDGIKRDRLVWIGDMHPEVMTVGTVFGNHEVVRKSLDYVRDGTPATSWMNGICSYSLWWIIIHHHLYWYYGDKEYLSAQKTYLTKLLRNVMKNIDGNKEAYKSGRFIDWPTNDNPDAIHSGLQALTVRALEAGSELAGWLSDPALAKECRDAATKLRTYVPDNKGNKEAAALLAIEGMLDAKTAHDIIVKDGAKDFTSFMGYYMLEALAKNGSYADALDLISEYWGRMLDLGATTFWEDFNYMDSKNAARIDEFVPEEKFDIHADGGAYCYVGLRHSFCHGWASGPTAWLSQHILGVEPASPGFKTVRIRPHLGNLKWVEGDFPTPYGIIHVTHSRRPDGQISSTVELPEGVDLSAE
;
A
#
# COMPACT_ATOMS: atom_id res chain seq x y z
N MET A 1 -43.02 -12.37 -43.89
CA MET A 1 -41.85 -11.58 -44.35
C MET A 1 -41.46 -10.63 -43.25
N LYS A 2 -40.47 -11.03 -42.44
CA LYS A 2 -39.87 -10.18 -41.39
C LYS A 2 -38.61 -9.54 -41.99
N ARG A 3 -38.56 -8.23 -42.07
CA ARG A 3 -37.38 -7.47 -42.52
C ARG A 3 -36.34 -7.46 -41.38
N LEU A 4 -35.18 -8.03 -41.66
CA LEU A 4 -34.00 -7.98 -40.82
C LEU A 4 -33.25 -6.69 -41.19
N THR A 5 -33.14 -5.76 -40.27
CA THR A 5 -32.32 -4.55 -40.44
C THR A 5 -30.93 -4.85 -39.94
N ILE A 6 -29.97 -5.01 -40.85
CA ILE A 6 -28.55 -5.18 -40.51
C ILE A 6 -27.97 -3.78 -40.40
N LEU A 7 -27.51 -3.41 -39.19
CA LEU A 7 -26.69 -2.23 -38.95
C LEU A 7 -25.24 -2.61 -39.26
N ILE A 8 -24.70 -2.10 -40.36
CA ILE A 8 -23.26 -2.22 -40.66
C ILE A 8 -22.55 -1.08 -39.91
N VAL A 9 -21.82 -1.44 -38.85
CA VAL A 9 -20.89 -0.51 -38.17
C VAL A 9 -19.56 -0.57 -38.90
N TRP A 10 -19.19 0.51 -39.51
CA TRP A 10 -17.86 0.70 -40.11
C TRP A 10 -16.84 0.88 -38.99
N CYS A 11 -15.96 -0.09 -38.81
CA CYS A 11 -14.74 0.09 -38.00
C CYS A 11 -13.78 1.02 -38.76
N LEU A 12 -13.68 2.26 -38.32
CA LEU A 12 -12.56 3.12 -38.66
C LEU A 12 -11.33 2.58 -37.93
N ILE A 13 -10.41 2.00 -38.70
CA ILE A 13 -9.05 1.71 -38.22
C ILE A 13 -8.37 3.07 -38.03
N LEU A 14 -8.34 3.56 -36.82
CA LEU A 14 -7.47 4.66 -36.44
C LEU A 14 -6.06 4.09 -36.30
N ALA A 15 -5.21 4.49 -37.26
CA ALA A 15 -3.77 4.29 -37.18
C ALA A 15 -3.24 4.70 -35.79
N GLY A 16 -2.40 3.84 -35.20
CA GLY A 16 -1.77 4.09 -33.89
C GLY A 16 -0.93 5.36 -33.92
N GLY A 17 -1.55 6.46 -33.56
CA GLY A 17 -0.86 7.62 -33.04
C GLY A 17 -0.61 7.36 -31.56
N SER A 18 0.65 7.41 -31.12
CA SER A 18 0.97 7.53 -29.71
C SER A 18 0.09 8.63 -29.13
N ILE A 19 -0.81 8.28 -28.21
CA ILE A 19 -1.51 9.28 -27.42
C ILE A 19 -0.42 9.93 -26.58
N ALA A 20 0.10 11.08 -27.04
CA ALA A 20 0.96 11.90 -26.22
C ALA A 20 0.17 12.18 -24.94
N ALA A 21 0.72 11.76 -23.82
CA ALA A 21 0.12 12.01 -22.52
C ALA A 21 -0.20 13.51 -22.44
N GLN A 22 -1.46 13.85 -22.23
CA GLN A 22 -1.90 15.23 -22.16
C GLN A 22 -1.13 15.91 -21.02
N GLU A 23 -0.34 16.93 -21.36
CA GLU A 23 0.46 17.63 -20.37
C GLU A 23 -0.45 18.22 -19.28
N ARG A 24 -0.32 17.71 -18.07
CA ARG A 24 -1.04 18.24 -16.90
C ARG A 24 -0.25 19.43 -16.36
N PRO A 25 -0.87 20.59 -16.07
CA PRO A 25 -0.18 21.72 -15.48
C PRO A 25 0.51 21.31 -14.18
N GLY A 26 1.79 21.67 -14.03
CA GLY A 26 2.58 21.34 -12.84
C GLY A 26 3.27 19.97 -12.85
N VAL A 27 3.01 19.11 -13.84
CA VAL A 27 3.67 17.80 -13.97
C VAL A 27 4.87 17.89 -14.89
N GLN A 28 6.02 17.40 -14.45
CA GLN A 28 7.25 17.29 -15.24
C GLN A 28 7.68 15.82 -15.29
N ARG A 29 7.85 15.27 -16.50
CA ARG A 29 8.34 13.90 -16.70
C ARG A 29 9.86 13.90 -16.70
N LYS A 30 10.50 13.20 -15.77
CA LYS A 30 11.97 13.06 -15.69
C LYS A 30 12.50 11.76 -16.26
N GLU A 31 11.73 10.70 -16.15
CA GLU A 31 12.03 9.36 -16.66
C GLU A 31 10.81 8.83 -17.40
N ALA A 32 10.96 7.74 -18.15
CA ALA A 32 9.86 7.21 -18.98
C ALA A 32 8.55 6.96 -18.19
N GLU A 33 8.67 6.57 -16.90
CA GLU A 33 7.52 6.21 -16.06
C GLU A 33 7.29 7.14 -14.87
N PHE A 34 8.29 7.94 -14.47
CA PHE A 34 8.17 8.84 -13.33
C PHE A 34 7.87 10.26 -13.72
N VAL A 35 7.02 10.89 -12.93
CA VAL A 35 6.75 12.33 -13.01
C VAL A 35 7.02 12.99 -11.69
N GLU A 36 7.32 14.29 -11.74
CA GLU A 36 7.30 15.19 -10.60
C GLU A 36 6.12 16.14 -10.75
N GLU A 37 5.23 16.12 -9.77
CA GLU A 37 4.08 17.01 -9.69
C GLU A 37 4.33 18.07 -8.63
N TYR A 38 4.18 19.35 -9.02
CA TYR A 38 4.38 20.49 -8.12
C TYR A 38 3.05 20.88 -7.50
N ILE A 39 2.88 20.55 -6.21
CA ILE A 39 1.61 20.67 -5.48
C ILE A 39 1.67 21.87 -4.54
N THR A 40 0.71 22.79 -4.71
CA THR A 40 0.51 23.92 -3.80
C THR A 40 -0.12 23.42 -2.50
N PRO A 41 0.29 23.92 -1.31
CA PRO A 41 -0.37 23.58 -0.05
C PRO A 41 -1.87 23.89 -0.09
N THR A 42 -2.67 23.04 0.53
CA THR A 42 -4.13 23.22 0.59
C THR A 42 -4.54 24.16 1.74
N ARG A 43 -3.74 24.20 2.81
CA ARG A 43 -3.97 25.09 3.96
C ARG A 43 -2.69 25.36 4.75
N ILE A 44 -2.73 26.43 5.53
CA ILE A 44 -1.73 26.74 6.54
C ILE A 44 -2.30 26.35 7.89
N MET A 45 -1.57 25.52 8.62
CA MET A 45 -2.00 24.98 9.91
C MET A 45 -1.58 25.89 11.07
N LYS A 46 -0.40 26.50 10.96
CA LYS A 46 0.15 27.38 12.01
C LYS A 46 1.11 28.39 11.41
N VAL A 47 1.10 29.57 11.99
CA VAL A 47 2.09 30.63 11.74
C VAL A 47 2.62 31.11 13.08
N THR A 48 3.93 31.28 13.21
CA THR A 48 4.57 31.88 14.37
C THR A 48 5.60 32.92 13.95
N GLY A 49 5.84 33.90 14.80
CA GLY A 49 6.76 35.02 14.53
C GLY A 49 6.18 36.08 13.56
N ASP A 50 7.07 36.87 12.97
CA ASP A 50 6.69 37.94 12.01
C ASP A 50 6.62 37.36 10.60
N VAL A 51 5.40 36.98 10.19
CA VAL A 51 5.08 36.48 8.85
C VAL A 51 3.93 37.32 8.30
N ARG A 52 4.07 37.80 7.07
CA ARG A 52 3.08 38.63 6.39
C ARG A 52 2.74 38.05 5.02
N GLY A 53 1.46 38.08 4.64
CA GLY A 53 0.98 37.66 3.32
C GLY A 53 0.97 36.12 3.09
N GLN A 54 1.12 35.31 4.11
CA GLN A 54 1.24 33.84 4.02
C GLN A 54 0.09 33.16 3.25
N GLU A 55 -1.12 33.73 3.28
CA GLU A 55 -2.29 33.21 2.56
C GLU A 55 -2.09 33.20 1.02
N GLN A 56 -1.18 34.01 0.52
CA GLN A 56 -0.86 34.04 -0.90
C GLN A 56 -0.07 32.77 -1.33
N LEU A 57 0.62 32.10 -0.39
CA LEU A 57 1.34 30.84 -0.65
C LEU A 57 0.39 29.66 -0.95
N LEU A 58 -0.92 29.82 -0.69
CA LEU A 58 -1.95 28.84 -1.07
C LEU A 58 -2.44 29.01 -2.51
N ARG A 59 -1.90 29.98 -3.26
CA ARG A 59 -2.25 30.18 -4.66
C ARG A 59 -1.34 29.35 -5.58
N PRO A 60 -1.88 28.73 -6.64
CA PRO A 60 -1.08 28.05 -7.62
C PRO A 60 -0.01 28.98 -8.23
N TYR A 61 1.21 28.47 -8.41
CA TYR A 61 2.31 29.19 -9.01
C TYR A 61 2.98 28.36 -10.11
N VAL A 62 3.37 29.02 -11.21
CA VAL A 62 3.95 28.34 -12.38
C VAL A 62 5.40 27.87 -12.21
N GLY A 63 6.10 28.33 -11.15
CA GLY A 63 7.45 27.89 -10.83
C GLY A 63 8.60 28.73 -11.41
N GLN A 64 8.30 29.67 -12.30
CA GLN A 64 9.31 30.57 -12.89
C GLN A 64 9.24 31.93 -12.20
N VAL A 65 10.31 32.32 -11.50
CA VAL A 65 10.43 33.62 -10.86
C VAL A 65 11.12 34.62 -11.78
N SER A 66 10.71 35.89 -11.70
CA SER A 66 11.37 37.00 -12.38
C SER A 66 12.06 37.92 -11.38
N THR A 67 12.95 38.79 -11.87
CA THR A 67 13.64 39.80 -11.02
C THR A 67 12.71 40.90 -10.50
N THR A 68 11.52 41.00 -11.06
CA THR A 68 10.44 41.93 -10.66
C THR A 68 9.27 41.24 -9.99
N GLU A 69 9.39 39.91 -9.69
CA GLU A 69 8.34 39.14 -9.05
C GLU A 69 8.03 39.70 -7.66
N PRO A 70 6.76 40.01 -7.37
CA PRO A 70 6.37 40.43 -6.03
C PRO A 70 6.43 39.23 -5.08
N ALA A 71 6.81 39.47 -3.84
CA ALA A 71 6.70 38.45 -2.79
C ALA A 71 5.23 38.14 -2.52
N ALA A 72 4.90 36.85 -2.40
CA ALA A 72 3.62 36.38 -1.90
C ALA A 72 3.57 36.52 -0.37
N ALA A 73 4.65 36.11 0.30
CA ALA A 73 4.79 36.20 1.74
C ALA A 73 6.18 36.75 2.12
N VAL A 74 6.28 37.33 3.31
CA VAL A 74 7.54 37.79 3.86
C VAL A 74 7.70 37.23 5.27
N LEU A 75 8.78 36.47 5.46
CA LEU A 75 9.21 35.95 6.76
C LEU A 75 10.31 36.84 7.31
N LYS A 76 10.16 37.31 8.56
CA LYS A 76 11.16 38.11 9.23
C LYS A 76 11.60 37.45 10.54
N SER A 77 12.90 37.27 10.69
CA SER A 77 13.49 36.76 11.91
C SER A 77 14.25 37.86 12.66
N SER A 78 14.35 37.69 13.97
CA SER A 78 15.15 38.46 14.87
C SER A 78 15.82 37.55 15.88
N LYS A 79 16.81 38.08 16.64
CA LYS A 79 17.47 37.32 17.72
C LYS A 79 16.47 36.77 18.77
N SER A 80 15.31 37.39 18.92
CA SER A 80 14.29 37.02 19.91
C SER A 80 13.10 36.24 19.36
N GLY A 81 13.01 36.06 18.02
CA GLY A 81 11.86 35.38 17.40
C GLY A 81 12.15 34.85 16.02
N LYS A 82 11.86 33.58 15.83
CA LYS A 82 11.91 32.90 14.52
C LYS A 82 10.55 32.94 13.84
N ALA A 83 10.53 33.16 12.54
CA ALA A 83 9.34 33.04 11.72
C ALA A 83 9.18 31.61 11.25
N SER A 84 7.97 31.07 11.35
CA SER A 84 7.65 29.67 10.99
C SER A 84 6.27 29.56 10.37
N ILE A 85 6.13 28.64 9.41
CA ILE A 85 4.86 28.27 8.80
C ILE A 85 4.76 26.75 8.74
N LEU A 86 3.62 26.18 9.18
CA LEU A 86 3.27 24.78 8.99
C LEU A 86 2.21 24.67 7.88
N PHE A 87 2.54 23.93 6.83
CA PHE A 87 1.69 23.64 5.68
C PHE A 87 1.09 22.24 5.75
N ASP A 88 -0.14 22.08 5.22
CA ASP A 88 -0.78 20.82 4.88
C ASP A 88 -0.97 20.75 3.36
N PHE A 89 -0.48 19.68 2.71
CA PHE A 89 -0.66 19.43 1.28
C PHE A 89 -1.95 18.65 0.96
N GLY A 90 -2.74 18.30 1.98
CA GLY A 90 -4.06 17.68 1.84
C GLY A 90 -4.05 16.16 1.74
N LYS A 91 -2.93 15.57 1.31
CA LYS A 91 -2.76 14.11 1.23
C LYS A 91 -1.29 13.74 1.39
N GLU A 92 -1.06 12.47 1.70
CA GLU A 92 0.28 11.88 1.75
C GLU A 92 0.96 11.94 0.38
N LEU A 93 2.25 12.22 0.35
CA LEU A 93 3.08 12.38 -0.84
C LEU A 93 4.44 11.72 -0.64
N GLN A 94 5.05 11.24 -1.71
CA GLN A 94 6.46 10.84 -1.75
C GLN A 94 7.24 11.91 -2.52
N GLY A 95 8.29 12.48 -1.91
CA GLY A 95 9.16 13.46 -2.56
C GLY A 95 9.69 14.52 -1.62
N GLY A 96 9.81 15.74 -2.11
CA GLY A 96 10.41 16.87 -1.38
C GLY A 96 9.61 18.15 -1.50
N VAL A 97 10.31 19.28 -1.32
CA VAL A 97 9.72 20.63 -1.40
C VAL A 97 10.52 21.52 -2.32
N GLN A 98 9.82 22.36 -3.07
CA GLN A 98 10.39 23.50 -3.77
C GLN A 98 10.08 24.79 -3.02
N ILE A 99 11.12 25.54 -2.66
CA ILE A 99 11.02 26.88 -2.07
C ILE A 99 11.45 27.89 -3.14
N ILE A 100 10.61 28.89 -3.40
CA ILE A 100 10.82 29.93 -4.41
C ILE A 100 10.86 31.28 -3.70
N ARG A 101 11.96 32.02 -3.92
CA ARG A 101 12.17 33.37 -3.34
C ARG A 101 12.12 34.45 -4.41
N ALA A 102 11.48 35.57 -4.08
CA ALA A 102 11.70 36.84 -4.76
C ALA A 102 13.07 37.43 -4.38
N ILE A 103 13.49 38.47 -5.08
CA ILE A 103 14.74 39.16 -4.81
C ILE A 103 14.74 39.73 -3.39
N SER A 104 15.78 39.42 -2.60
CA SER A 104 15.98 40.05 -1.28
C SER A 104 16.89 41.25 -1.39
N SER A 105 16.66 42.28 -0.58
CA SER A 105 17.41 43.52 -0.58
C SER A 105 18.88 43.36 -0.20
N ASP A 106 19.16 42.40 0.70
CA ASP A 106 20.52 42.11 1.19
C ASP A 106 21.32 41.19 0.26
N LYS A 107 20.65 40.55 -0.75
CA LYS A 107 21.22 39.61 -1.70
C LYS A 107 22.00 38.47 -1.04
N LYS A 108 21.52 37.99 0.11
CA LYS A 108 22.09 36.87 0.86
C LYS A 108 21.20 35.66 0.82
N ALA A 109 21.80 34.46 0.79
CA ALA A 109 21.11 33.24 1.06
C ALA A 109 20.55 33.26 2.49
N ALA A 110 19.43 32.53 2.70
CA ALA A 110 18.86 32.37 4.03
C ALA A 110 18.78 30.90 4.38
N VAL A 111 19.06 30.57 5.63
CA VAL A 111 18.96 29.20 6.15
C VAL A 111 17.55 28.98 6.68
N PHE A 112 16.96 27.89 6.23
CA PHE A 112 15.69 27.37 6.71
C PHE A 112 15.91 26.01 7.36
N HIS A 113 15.18 25.74 8.43
CA HIS A 113 14.97 24.42 8.98
C HIS A 113 13.66 23.88 8.42
N LEU A 114 13.71 22.68 7.84
CA LEU A 114 12.59 21.99 7.23
C LEU A 114 12.29 20.73 8.03
N CYS A 115 11.04 20.56 8.45
CA CYS A 115 10.59 19.38 9.14
C CYS A 115 9.34 18.81 8.43
N PHE A 116 9.52 17.66 7.76
CA PHE A 116 8.45 16.92 7.10
C PHE A 116 7.77 15.99 8.11
N GLY A 117 6.48 15.72 7.92
CA GLY A 117 5.74 14.77 8.74
C GLY A 117 4.51 14.21 8.04
N GLU A 118 4.18 12.97 8.39
CA GLU A 118 2.93 12.30 7.99
C GLU A 118 1.75 12.72 8.89
N SER A 119 2.03 13.37 10.02
CA SER A 119 1.06 14.01 10.91
C SER A 119 1.49 15.42 11.30
N VAL A 120 0.53 16.21 11.83
CA VAL A 120 0.82 17.52 12.41
C VAL A 120 1.84 17.41 13.53
N THR A 121 1.69 16.42 14.42
CA THR A 121 2.62 16.20 15.54
C THR A 121 4.02 15.90 15.04
N GLU A 122 4.16 15.03 14.04
CA GLU A 122 5.48 14.72 13.48
C GLU A 122 6.15 15.94 12.87
N ALA A 123 5.44 16.72 12.04
CA ALA A 123 5.99 17.93 11.45
C ALA A 123 6.35 19.00 12.48
N MET A 124 5.72 18.97 13.66
CA MET A 124 6.02 19.86 14.78
C MET A 124 7.14 19.37 15.69
N SER A 125 7.57 18.11 15.56
CA SER A 125 8.61 17.48 16.37
C SER A 125 9.94 17.45 15.63
N SER A 126 11.02 17.92 16.28
CA SER A 126 12.38 17.82 15.74
C SER A 126 13.07 16.56 16.24
N VAL A 127 13.94 15.97 15.42
CA VAL A 127 14.66 14.73 15.77
C VAL A 127 15.63 14.90 16.94
N ASP A 128 16.07 16.13 17.22
CA ASP A 128 16.95 16.46 18.34
C ASP A 128 16.20 16.83 19.63
N ALA A 129 14.85 16.77 19.63
CA ALA A 129 14.07 17.12 20.81
C ALA A 129 14.19 16.02 21.89
N GLU A 130 14.28 16.43 23.15
CA GLU A 130 14.32 15.47 24.28
C GLU A 130 13.04 14.64 24.34
N GLY A 131 13.19 13.31 24.45
CA GLY A 131 12.08 12.37 24.60
C GLY A 131 11.31 12.08 23.30
N THR A 132 11.73 12.62 22.15
CA THR A 132 11.08 12.33 20.87
C THR A 132 11.42 10.93 20.34
N THR A 133 10.47 10.32 19.63
CA THR A 133 10.69 9.15 18.77
C THR A 133 10.88 9.54 17.30
N ALA A 134 10.86 10.84 16.98
CA ALA A 134 11.14 11.35 15.65
C ALA A 134 12.57 11.00 15.21
N THR A 135 12.75 10.60 13.95
CA THR A 135 14.04 10.10 13.46
C THR A 135 14.28 10.48 12.01
N ASN A 136 15.57 10.63 11.66
CA ASN A 136 16.07 10.68 10.28
C ASN A 136 16.59 9.31 9.81
N GLU A 137 16.33 8.26 10.55
CA GLU A 137 16.65 6.89 10.15
C GLU A 137 15.86 6.51 8.89
N HIS A 138 16.52 5.92 7.91
CA HIS A 138 15.97 5.51 6.61
C HIS A 138 15.61 6.65 5.64
N SER A 139 15.20 7.83 6.14
CA SER A 139 14.85 8.98 5.31
C SER A 139 15.08 10.29 6.07
N VAL A 140 15.77 11.23 5.47
CA VAL A 140 16.07 12.53 6.10
C VAL A 140 14.87 13.45 5.94
N ARG A 141 14.11 13.65 7.01
CA ARG A 141 12.90 14.47 7.07
C ARG A 141 13.05 15.77 7.88
N ASP A 142 14.11 15.90 8.66
CA ASP A 142 14.36 17.04 9.54
C ASP A 142 15.80 17.51 9.36
N PHE A 143 15.99 18.70 8.75
CA PHE A 143 17.31 19.22 8.38
C PHE A 143 17.28 20.71 8.09
N GLU A 144 18.45 21.34 8.15
CA GLU A 144 18.65 22.71 7.70
C GLU A 144 19.12 22.76 6.24
N THR A 145 18.69 23.79 5.52
CA THR A 145 19.08 24.04 4.14
C THR A 145 19.22 25.53 3.85
N SER A 146 20.15 25.88 2.93
CA SER A 146 20.38 27.25 2.51
C SER A 146 19.67 27.54 1.19
N VAL A 147 18.71 28.46 1.20
CA VAL A 147 17.95 28.87 0.01
C VAL A 147 18.56 30.13 -0.59
N PRO A 148 18.87 30.16 -1.91
CA PRO A 148 19.48 31.33 -2.60
C PRO A 148 18.65 32.61 -2.40
N TRP A 149 19.29 33.75 -2.54
CA TRP A 149 18.65 35.07 -2.35
C TRP A 149 17.62 35.44 -3.42
N LEU A 150 17.59 34.69 -4.52
CA LEU A 150 16.63 34.78 -5.63
C LEU A 150 16.53 33.41 -6.32
N GLY A 151 15.34 33.00 -6.76
CA GLY A 151 15.13 31.80 -7.54
C GLY A 151 14.50 30.69 -6.74
N SER A 152 14.68 29.46 -7.20
CA SER A 152 14.07 28.27 -6.61
C SER A 152 15.10 27.23 -6.21
N MET A 153 14.77 26.47 -5.20
CA MET A 153 15.53 25.30 -4.77
C MET A 153 14.57 24.16 -4.44
N ILE A 154 14.91 22.95 -4.90
CA ILE A 154 14.20 21.70 -4.54
C ILE A 154 15.09 20.95 -3.56
N THR A 155 14.50 20.43 -2.49
CA THR A 155 15.21 19.69 -1.45
C THR A 155 14.26 18.73 -0.70
N GLY A 156 14.86 17.71 -0.07
CA GLY A 156 14.15 16.67 0.66
C GLY A 156 13.64 15.56 -0.25
N GLU A 157 13.53 14.36 0.32
CA GLU A 157 12.95 13.19 -0.31
C GLU A 157 12.48 12.22 0.77
N THR A 158 11.19 12.24 1.09
CA THR A 158 10.55 11.42 2.12
C THR A 158 9.05 11.28 1.87
N GLY A 159 8.39 10.37 2.61
CA GLY A 159 6.94 10.35 2.76
C GLY A 159 6.50 11.50 3.67
N PHE A 160 5.48 12.26 3.27
CA PHE A 160 4.95 13.36 4.08
C PHE A 160 3.61 13.87 3.57
N ARG A 161 2.85 14.48 4.47
CA ARG A 161 1.69 15.32 4.16
C ARG A 161 1.89 16.75 4.64
N PHE A 162 2.65 16.93 5.72
CA PHE A 162 2.88 18.22 6.39
C PHE A 162 4.33 18.66 6.26
N LEU A 163 4.51 19.99 6.17
CA LEU A 163 5.84 20.58 6.14
C LEU A 163 5.88 21.81 7.04
N ARG A 164 6.76 21.81 8.03
CA ARG A 164 7.14 23.01 8.78
C ARG A 164 8.37 23.65 8.15
N VAL A 165 8.30 24.97 7.94
CA VAL A 165 9.36 25.80 7.39
C VAL A 165 9.69 26.87 8.41
N ASP A 166 10.84 26.76 9.07
CA ASP A 166 11.33 27.70 10.07
C ASP A 166 12.47 28.53 9.47
N LEU A 167 12.40 29.86 9.56
CA LEU A 167 13.51 30.74 9.17
C LEU A 167 14.56 30.78 10.29
N VAL A 168 15.73 30.17 10.05
CA VAL A 168 16.83 30.04 11.03
C VAL A 168 17.77 31.25 11.02
N SER A 169 18.04 31.80 9.82
CA SER A 169 18.87 32.99 9.70
C SER A 169 18.35 34.12 10.56
N GLU A 170 19.25 34.79 11.33
CA GLU A 170 18.88 35.87 12.24
C GLU A 170 18.95 37.25 11.56
N ASP A 171 18.12 38.18 12.03
CA ASP A 171 18.07 39.57 11.59
C ASP A 171 17.93 39.76 10.07
N VAL A 172 17.10 38.89 9.44
CA VAL A 172 16.84 38.92 7.99
C VAL A 172 15.35 39.01 7.68
N GLU A 173 15.06 39.53 6.50
CA GLU A 173 13.73 39.54 5.90
C GLU A 173 13.76 38.74 4.59
N VAL A 174 12.97 37.70 4.50
CA VAL A 174 12.99 36.74 3.40
C VAL A 174 11.66 36.77 2.64
N PRO A 175 11.66 37.29 1.39
CA PRO A 175 10.50 37.31 0.53
C PRO A 175 10.31 35.94 -0.13
N LEU A 176 9.19 35.26 0.11
CA LEU A 176 8.78 34.01 -0.54
C LEU A 176 7.78 34.28 -1.65
N VAL A 177 7.89 33.58 -2.75
CA VAL A 177 6.93 33.56 -3.87
C VAL A 177 6.02 32.36 -3.76
N ALA A 178 6.60 31.18 -3.52
CA ALA A 178 5.86 29.93 -3.36
C ALA A 178 6.63 28.92 -2.51
N VAL A 179 5.88 28.03 -1.87
CA VAL A 179 6.35 26.79 -1.27
C VAL A 179 5.47 25.68 -1.85
N ARG A 180 6.05 24.72 -2.56
CA ARG A 180 5.30 23.64 -3.24
C ARG A 180 5.91 22.29 -2.90
N ALA A 181 5.08 21.28 -2.63
CA ALA A 181 5.57 19.91 -2.62
C ALA A 181 6.01 19.51 -4.04
N VAL A 182 7.03 18.68 -4.12
CA VAL A 182 7.48 18.02 -5.35
C VAL A 182 7.23 16.55 -5.17
N SER A 183 6.07 16.08 -5.65
CA SER A 183 5.66 14.69 -5.50
C SER A 183 6.17 13.85 -6.66
N ARG A 184 6.95 12.80 -6.35
CA ARG A 184 7.47 11.83 -7.32
C ARG A 184 6.63 10.56 -7.27
N TYR A 185 6.06 10.16 -8.40
CA TYR A 185 5.28 8.92 -8.52
C TYR A 185 5.30 8.40 -9.95
N ARG A 186 4.88 7.14 -10.17
CA ARG A 186 4.70 6.57 -11.51
C ARG A 186 3.45 7.13 -12.16
N ASP A 187 3.56 7.64 -13.38
CA ASP A 187 2.43 8.16 -14.17
C ASP A 187 1.72 7.01 -14.90
N ILE A 188 1.07 6.16 -14.14
CA ILE A 188 0.33 4.99 -14.64
C ILE A 188 -1.16 5.12 -14.34
N PRO A 189 -2.03 4.70 -15.27
CA PRO A 189 -3.47 4.76 -15.06
C PRO A 189 -3.96 3.71 -14.06
N TYR A 190 -4.96 4.06 -13.27
CA TYR A 190 -5.78 3.10 -12.53
C TYR A 190 -6.75 2.47 -13.55
N ILE A 191 -6.46 1.23 -13.97
CA ILE A 191 -7.27 0.50 -14.95
C ILE A 191 -8.25 -0.47 -14.30
N GLY A 192 -8.04 -0.79 -13.02
CA GLY A 192 -9.04 -1.40 -12.18
C GLY A 192 -9.88 -0.36 -11.45
N SER A 193 -11.11 -0.69 -11.12
CA SER A 193 -12.02 0.19 -10.38
C SER A 193 -12.98 -0.60 -9.49
N PHE A 194 -13.52 0.10 -8.49
CA PHE A 194 -14.52 -0.45 -7.57
C PHE A 194 -15.45 0.66 -7.12
N LYS A 195 -16.75 0.42 -7.20
CA LYS A 195 -17.76 1.32 -6.69
C LYS A 195 -18.97 0.53 -6.17
N CYS A 196 -19.48 0.93 -5.04
CA CYS A 196 -20.68 0.35 -4.44
C CYS A 196 -21.58 1.41 -3.80
N ASN A 197 -22.68 0.98 -3.20
CA ASN A 197 -23.60 1.91 -2.51
C ASN A 197 -23.12 2.42 -1.15
N ASP A 198 -21.94 2.03 -0.70
CA ASP A 198 -21.32 2.48 0.54
C ASP A 198 -20.07 3.31 0.25
N GLU A 199 -20.17 4.63 0.45
CA GLU A 199 -19.07 5.56 0.16
C GLU A 199 -17.85 5.35 1.06
N ARG A 200 -18.03 4.80 2.26
CA ARG A 200 -16.90 4.46 3.13
C ARG A 200 -16.08 3.32 2.56
N ILE A 201 -16.73 2.29 2.03
CA ILE A 201 -16.07 1.16 1.36
C ILE A 201 -15.38 1.64 0.06
N ASN A 202 -16.04 2.51 -0.73
CA ASN A 202 -15.43 3.12 -1.90
C ASN A 202 -14.14 3.86 -1.53
N LYS A 203 -14.19 4.68 -0.46
CA LYS A 203 -13.03 5.44 0.01
C LYS A 203 -11.90 4.54 0.53
N ILE A 204 -12.22 3.41 1.17
CA ILE A 204 -11.22 2.43 1.60
C ILE A 204 -10.51 1.82 0.39
N TRP A 205 -11.25 1.43 -0.66
CA TRP A 205 -10.65 0.90 -1.88
C TRP A 205 -9.69 1.91 -2.55
N GLU A 206 -10.14 3.16 -2.71
CA GLU A 206 -9.33 4.25 -3.27
C GLU A 206 -8.06 4.52 -2.45
N THR A 207 -8.18 4.51 -1.12
CA THR A 207 -7.07 4.79 -0.21
C THR A 207 -6.00 3.70 -0.27
N GLY A 208 -6.38 2.42 -0.34
CA GLY A 208 -5.42 1.33 -0.49
C GLY A 208 -4.75 1.33 -1.87
N ALA A 209 -5.51 1.65 -2.93
CA ALA A 209 -4.95 1.83 -4.27
C ALA A 209 -3.92 2.97 -4.31
N TYR A 210 -4.20 4.10 -3.66
CA TYR A 210 -3.27 5.23 -3.55
C TYR A 210 -2.05 4.89 -2.69
N THR A 211 -2.24 4.16 -1.59
CA THR A 211 -1.15 3.70 -0.72
C THR A 211 -0.11 2.90 -1.52
N VAL A 212 -0.55 1.86 -2.23
CA VAL A 212 0.35 1.05 -3.07
C VAL A 212 0.98 1.88 -4.19
N HIS A 213 0.23 2.79 -4.82
CA HIS A 213 0.77 3.64 -5.89
C HIS A 213 1.98 4.46 -5.43
N LEU A 214 1.93 5.02 -4.22
CA LEU A 214 3.07 5.76 -3.65
C LEU A 214 4.27 4.85 -3.37
N ASN A 215 4.04 3.57 -3.03
CA ASN A 215 5.09 2.59 -2.77
C ASN A 215 5.70 2.00 -4.05
N MET A 216 5.06 2.17 -5.23
CA MET A 216 5.58 1.75 -6.53
C MET A 216 6.68 2.73 -7.01
N GLN A 217 7.81 2.74 -6.33
CA GLN A 217 8.99 3.56 -6.67
C GLN A 217 9.94 2.79 -7.61
N ASP A 218 11.26 2.98 -7.53
CA ASP A 218 12.21 2.22 -8.35
C ASP A 218 12.07 0.71 -8.16
N TYR A 219 11.67 0.31 -6.98
CA TYR A 219 11.16 -0.99 -6.59
C TYR A 219 9.82 -0.83 -5.90
N LEU A 220 9.15 -1.92 -5.61
CA LEU A 220 7.99 -1.92 -4.73
C LEU A 220 8.52 -1.85 -3.29
N TRP A 221 8.36 -0.70 -2.66
CA TRP A 221 8.81 -0.43 -1.30
C TRP A 221 7.71 -0.77 -0.31
N ASP A 222 8.11 -1.22 0.87
CA ASP A 222 7.23 -1.40 2.02
C ASP A 222 6.53 -0.11 2.46
N GLY A 223 7.28 0.99 2.54
CA GLY A 223 6.81 2.31 2.94
C GLY A 223 7.62 3.45 2.31
N ILE A 224 7.05 4.66 2.26
CA ILE A 224 7.70 5.82 1.63
C ILE A 224 8.45 6.73 2.60
N LYS A 225 8.11 6.71 3.88
CA LYS A 225 8.86 7.44 4.91
C LYS A 225 10.00 6.61 5.47
N ARG A 226 9.73 5.35 5.82
CA ARG A 226 10.64 4.49 6.55
C ARG A 226 10.83 3.16 5.84
N ASP A 227 11.95 2.57 6.07
CA ASP A 227 12.66 1.48 5.43
C ASP A 227 12.92 1.75 3.94
N ARG A 228 11.91 1.97 3.11
CA ARG A 228 12.04 2.21 1.66
C ARG A 228 12.80 1.07 0.98
N LEU A 229 12.49 -0.15 1.42
CA LEU A 229 13.15 -1.40 1.04
C LEU A 229 12.15 -2.36 0.38
N VAL A 230 12.68 -3.44 -0.16
CA VAL A 230 11.88 -4.56 -0.64
C VAL A 230 11.80 -5.62 0.45
N TRP A 231 10.69 -5.66 1.16
CA TRP A 231 10.35 -6.67 2.15
C TRP A 231 9.41 -7.71 1.53
N ILE A 232 9.90 -8.92 1.29
CA ILE A 232 9.15 -9.95 0.51
C ILE A 232 7.83 -10.37 1.20
N GLY A 233 7.77 -10.38 2.51
CA GLY A 233 6.52 -10.70 3.24
C GLY A 233 5.44 -9.68 2.98
N ASP A 234 5.82 -8.41 3.00
CA ASP A 234 4.95 -7.25 2.77
C ASP A 234 4.35 -7.26 1.36
N MET A 235 5.15 -7.74 0.38
CA MET A 235 4.77 -7.70 -1.02
C MET A 235 3.51 -8.49 -1.36
N HIS A 236 3.08 -9.50 -0.57
CA HIS A 236 1.94 -10.31 -1.00
C HIS A 236 0.63 -9.50 -1.12
N PRO A 237 0.15 -8.76 -0.08
CA PRO A 237 -1.02 -7.89 -0.23
C PRO A 237 -0.80 -6.76 -1.24
N GLU A 238 0.43 -6.23 -1.35
CA GLU A 238 0.80 -5.20 -2.34
C GLU A 238 0.63 -5.71 -3.76
N VAL A 239 1.18 -6.89 -4.07
CA VAL A 239 1.10 -7.51 -5.40
C VAL A 239 -0.35 -7.77 -5.79
N MET A 240 -1.17 -8.23 -4.85
CA MET A 240 -2.60 -8.44 -5.09
C MET A 240 -3.31 -7.12 -5.38
N THR A 241 -2.98 -6.05 -4.66
CA THR A 241 -3.53 -4.71 -4.89
C THR A 241 -3.01 -4.10 -6.21
N VAL A 242 -1.70 -4.21 -6.50
CA VAL A 242 -1.14 -3.78 -7.80
C VAL A 242 -1.88 -4.47 -8.94
N GLY A 243 -2.09 -5.79 -8.82
CA GLY A 243 -2.78 -6.58 -9.83
C GLY A 243 -4.21 -6.14 -10.10
N THR A 244 -4.95 -5.77 -9.06
CA THR A 244 -6.35 -5.33 -9.18
C THR A 244 -6.52 -3.89 -9.64
N VAL A 245 -5.53 -3.02 -9.42
CA VAL A 245 -5.59 -1.59 -9.75
C VAL A 245 -4.87 -1.26 -11.05
N PHE A 246 -3.65 -1.78 -11.22
CA PHE A 246 -2.74 -1.42 -12.33
C PHE A 246 -2.49 -2.58 -13.31
N GLY A 247 -2.91 -3.80 -12.96
CA GLY A 247 -2.61 -5.01 -13.73
C GLY A 247 -1.18 -5.50 -13.54
N ASN A 248 -0.64 -6.16 -14.58
CA ASN A 248 0.70 -6.76 -14.55
C ASN A 248 1.79 -5.69 -14.70
N HIS A 249 2.28 -5.15 -13.61
CA HIS A 249 3.31 -4.12 -13.64
C HIS A 249 4.71 -4.71 -13.36
N GLU A 250 5.72 -4.27 -14.13
CA GLU A 250 7.09 -4.81 -14.06
C GLU A 250 7.79 -4.58 -12.71
N VAL A 251 7.40 -3.53 -11.96
CA VAL A 251 8.01 -3.25 -10.65
C VAL A 251 7.92 -4.43 -9.68
N VAL A 252 6.83 -5.22 -9.78
CA VAL A 252 6.63 -6.42 -8.95
C VAL A 252 7.73 -7.45 -9.24
N ARG A 253 7.90 -7.82 -10.52
CA ARG A 253 8.91 -8.79 -10.94
C ARG A 253 10.32 -8.31 -10.65
N LYS A 254 10.61 -7.05 -10.93
CA LYS A 254 11.89 -6.40 -10.62
C LYS A 254 12.23 -6.50 -9.14
N SER A 255 11.26 -6.30 -8.25
CA SER A 255 11.45 -6.37 -6.80
C SER A 255 11.69 -7.80 -6.31
N LEU A 256 10.90 -8.76 -6.81
CA LEU A 256 11.08 -10.19 -6.50
C LEU A 256 12.44 -10.72 -6.95
N ASP A 257 12.87 -10.33 -8.14
CA ASP A 257 14.17 -10.72 -8.71
C ASP A 257 15.33 -10.08 -7.94
N TYR A 258 15.20 -8.81 -7.53
CA TYR A 258 16.21 -8.12 -6.74
C TYR A 258 16.55 -8.86 -5.44
N VAL A 259 15.53 -9.26 -4.68
CA VAL A 259 15.76 -10.00 -3.41
C VAL A 259 16.22 -11.43 -3.67
N ARG A 260 15.68 -12.11 -4.71
CA ARG A 260 16.17 -13.43 -5.15
C ARG A 260 17.66 -13.41 -5.46
N ASP A 261 18.11 -12.44 -6.22
CA ASP A 261 19.51 -12.37 -6.69
C ASP A 261 20.48 -12.03 -5.54
N GLY A 262 20.01 -11.30 -4.54
CA GLY A 262 20.77 -10.98 -3.33
C GLY A 262 20.73 -12.06 -2.24
N THR A 263 19.88 -13.10 -2.36
CA THR A 263 19.68 -14.10 -1.29
C THR A 263 19.96 -15.52 -1.78
N PRO A 264 20.96 -16.23 -1.21
CA PRO A 264 21.14 -17.64 -1.52
C PRO A 264 19.88 -18.46 -1.17
N ALA A 265 19.48 -19.40 -2.03
CA ALA A 265 18.27 -20.23 -1.82
C ALA A 265 18.32 -21.13 -0.57
N THR A 266 19.45 -21.19 0.12
CA THR A 266 19.64 -21.88 1.41
C THR A 266 19.51 -20.94 2.62
N SER A 267 19.34 -19.64 2.37
CA SER A 267 19.08 -18.61 3.38
C SER A 267 17.64 -18.11 3.27
N TRP A 268 17.18 -17.41 4.28
CA TRP A 268 15.83 -16.82 4.28
C TRP A 268 15.88 -15.40 3.72
N MET A 269 14.95 -15.05 2.83
CA MET A 269 14.80 -13.71 2.29
C MET A 269 14.55 -12.71 3.42
N ASN A 270 15.23 -11.58 3.39
CA ASN A 270 15.23 -10.59 4.46
C ASN A 270 15.58 -11.17 5.86
N GLY A 271 16.16 -12.37 5.95
CA GLY A 271 16.46 -13.06 7.21
C GLY A 271 15.25 -13.74 7.87
N ILE A 272 14.08 -13.76 7.25
CA ILE A 272 12.79 -14.20 7.80
C ILE A 272 12.27 -15.42 7.01
N CYS A 273 11.99 -16.54 7.70
CA CYS A 273 11.61 -17.77 7.01
C CYS A 273 10.25 -17.65 6.30
N SER A 274 9.24 -17.00 6.90
CA SER A 274 7.96 -16.76 6.25
C SER A 274 8.07 -15.91 4.97
N TYR A 275 9.06 -15.01 4.87
CA TYR A 275 9.26 -14.18 3.68
C TYR A 275 9.67 -15.02 2.45
N SER A 276 10.48 -16.06 2.67
CA SER A 276 10.76 -17.03 1.62
C SER A 276 9.54 -17.87 1.22
N LEU A 277 8.63 -18.16 2.16
CA LEU A 277 7.36 -18.82 1.87
C LEU A 277 6.45 -17.91 1.04
N TRP A 278 6.36 -16.60 1.41
CA TRP A 278 5.61 -15.62 0.65
C TRP A 278 6.14 -15.44 -0.78
N TRP A 279 7.45 -15.48 -0.99
CA TRP A 279 8.02 -15.43 -2.34
C TRP A 279 7.50 -16.57 -3.24
N ILE A 280 7.39 -17.79 -2.71
CA ILE A 280 6.83 -18.93 -3.45
C ILE A 280 5.34 -18.69 -3.76
N ILE A 281 4.57 -18.23 -2.78
CA ILE A 281 3.14 -17.96 -2.91
C ILE A 281 2.89 -16.84 -3.92
N ILE A 282 3.67 -15.77 -3.90
CA ILE A 282 3.58 -14.66 -4.85
C ILE A 282 3.82 -15.16 -6.28
N HIS A 283 4.84 -16.00 -6.51
CA HIS A 283 5.11 -16.57 -7.85
C HIS A 283 3.98 -17.46 -8.35
N HIS A 284 3.33 -18.19 -7.46
CA HIS A 284 2.13 -18.95 -7.80
C HIS A 284 1.00 -18.00 -8.25
N HIS A 285 0.72 -16.94 -7.50
CA HIS A 285 -0.30 -15.96 -7.86
C HIS A 285 0.04 -15.25 -9.19
N LEU A 286 1.27 -14.83 -9.38
CA LEU A 286 1.69 -14.20 -10.64
C LEU A 286 1.45 -15.10 -11.85
N TYR A 287 1.78 -16.39 -11.75
CA TYR A 287 1.51 -17.30 -12.85
C TYR A 287 0.01 -17.57 -13.02
N TRP A 288 -0.73 -17.72 -11.92
CA TRP A 288 -2.17 -17.95 -11.95
C TRP A 288 -2.92 -16.77 -12.59
N TYR A 289 -2.52 -15.54 -12.28
CA TYR A 289 -3.14 -14.32 -12.80
C TYR A 289 -2.66 -13.94 -14.21
N TYR A 290 -1.38 -14.12 -14.51
CA TYR A 290 -0.80 -13.57 -15.75
C TYR A 290 -0.33 -14.61 -16.75
N GLY A 291 -0.13 -15.86 -16.36
CA GLY A 291 0.27 -16.95 -17.26
C GLY A 291 1.66 -16.80 -17.87
N ASP A 292 2.53 -15.94 -17.32
CA ASP A 292 3.86 -15.66 -17.87
C ASP A 292 4.81 -16.85 -17.64
N LYS A 293 4.81 -17.76 -18.60
CA LYS A 293 5.62 -18.98 -18.58
C LYS A 293 7.12 -18.70 -18.68
N GLU A 294 7.51 -17.65 -19.39
CA GLU A 294 8.92 -17.29 -19.56
C GLU A 294 9.49 -16.80 -18.24
N TYR A 295 8.81 -15.86 -17.57
CA TYR A 295 9.20 -15.39 -16.25
C TYR A 295 9.25 -16.52 -15.22
N LEU A 296 8.21 -17.38 -15.17
CA LEU A 296 8.21 -18.54 -14.28
C LEU A 296 9.37 -19.49 -14.57
N SER A 297 9.70 -19.74 -15.84
CA SER A 297 10.80 -20.62 -16.24
C SER A 297 12.16 -20.08 -15.80
N ALA A 298 12.34 -18.75 -15.79
CA ALA A 298 13.54 -18.09 -15.28
C ALA A 298 13.75 -18.34 -13.78
N GLN A 299 12.68 -18.55 -13.02
CA GLN A 299 12.75 -18.82 -11.57
C GLN A 299 13.09 -20.28 -11.23
N LYS A 300 12.98 -21.23 -12.18
CA LYS A 300 13.01 -22.67 -11.93
C LYS A 300 14.16 -23.11 -11.04
N THR A 301 15.38 -22.67 -11.33
CA THR A 301 16.58 -23.13 -10.60
C THR A 301 16.57 -22.68 -9.15
N TYR A 302 16.21 -21.42 -8.90
CA TYR A 302 16.13 -20.87 -7.54
C TYR A 302 14.97 -21.48 -6.76
N LEU A 303 13.78 -21.51 -7.36
CA LEU A 303 12.56 -22.08 -6.79
C LEU A 303 12.78 -23.54 -6.35
N THR A 304 13.38 -24.38 -7.20
CA THR A 304 13.67 -25.78 -6.87
C THR A 304 14.56 -25.91 -5.63
N LYS A 305 15.60 -25.07 -5.52
CA LYS A 305 16.50 -25.09 -4.35
C LYS A 305 15.81 -24.59 -3.10
N LEU A 306 15.00 -23.54 -3.23
CA LEU A 306 14.25 -22.96 -2.10
C LEU A 306 13.21 -23.95 -1.57
N LEU A 307 12.41 -24.59 -2.43
CA LEU A 307 11.44 -25.61 -2.02
C LEU A 307 12.10 -26.76 -1.26
N ARG A 308 13.26 -27.24 -1.73
CA ARG A 308 14.04 -28.25 -1.02
C ARG A 308 14.59 -27.74 0.32
N ASN A 309 14.96 -26.45 0.41
CA ASN A 309 15.35 -25.85 1.68
C ASN A 309 14.16 -25.80 2.66
N VAL A 310 12.97 -25.43 2.19
CA VAL A 310 11.73 -25.46 2.99
C VAL A 310 11.48 -26.88 3.52
N MET A 311 11.50 -27.90 2.65
CA MET A 311 11.27 -29.30 3.05
C MET A 311 12.28 -29.84 4.05
N LYS A 312 13.56 -29.39 4.02
CA LYS A 312 14.57 -29.74 5.04
C LYS A 312 14.28 -29.20 6.42
N ASN A 313 13.43 -28.18 6.54
CA ASN A 313 13.00 -27.58 7.80
C ASN A 313 11.65 -28.15 8.28
N ILE A 314 11.36 -29.40 7.93
CA ILE A 314 10.21 -30.17 8.41
C ILE A 314 10.73 -31.34 9.25
N ASP A 315 10.24 -31.44 10.48
CA ASP A 315 10.48 -32.58 11.37
C ASP A 315 9.17 -33.36 11.58
N GLY A 316 9.15 -34.59 11.10
CA GLY A 316 7.93 -35.38 11.12
C GLY A 316 6.81 -34.69 10.31
N ASN A 317 5.76 -34.24 10.98
CA ASN A 317 4.64 -33.50 10.40
C ASN A 317 4.54 -32.05 10.90
N LYS A 318 5.65 -31.50 11.40
CA LYS A 318 5.74 -30.15 11.96
C LYS A 318 6.76 -29.32 11.22
N GLU A 319 6.47 -28.02 11.06
CA GLU A 319 7.50 -27.07 10.69
C GLU A 319 8.55 -27.00 11.81
N ALA A 320 9.81 -26.84 11.44
CA ALA A 320 10.94 -26.85 12.36
C ALA A 320 12.00 -25.79 12.03
N TYR A 321 11.57 -24.60 11.63
CA TYR A 321 12.46 -23.48 11.35
C TYR A 321 13.21 -23.07 12.63
N LYS A 322 14.53 -22.90 12.51
CA LYS A 322 15.41 -22.60 13.66
C LYS A 322 15.69 -21.10 13.83
N SER A 323 15.47 -20.30 12.79
CA SER A 323 15.74 -18.86 12.78
C SER A 323 14.76 -18.12 11.88
N GLY A 324 14.62 -16.80 12.11
CA GLY A 324 13.75 -15.94 11.30
C GLY A 324 12.27 -16.33 11.41
N ARG A 325 11.85 -16.83 12.56
CA ARG A 325 10.45 -17.24 12.83
C ARG A 325 9.61 -16.00 13.07
N PHE A 326 8.71 -15.74 12.15
CA PHE A 326 7.89 -14.53 12.17
C PHE A 326 6.65 -14.72 11.28
N ILE A 327 5.52 -14.22 11.70
CA ILE A 327 4.32 -14.07 10.88
C ILE A 327 3.84 -12.62 10.86
N ASP A 328 3.80 -11.96 12.02
CA ASP A 328 3.53 -10.54 12.19
C ASP A 328 4.11 -10.06 13.53
N TRP A 329 4.25 -8.75 13.71
CA TRP A 329 4.80 -8.17 14.92
C TRP A 329 3.96 -8.45 16.18
N PRO A 330 2.61 -8.32 16.17
CA PRO A 330 1.79 -8.62 17.34
C PRO A 330 1.89 -10.07 17.84
N THR A 331 2.27 -11.00 16.97
CA THR A 331 2.48 -12.40 17.35
C THR A 331 3.90 -12.72 17.78
N ASN A 332 4.84 -11.77 17.65
CA ASN A 332 6.28 -12.04 17.85
C ASN A 332 6.61 -12.58 19.26
N ASP A 333 5.84 -12.20 20.27
CA ASP A 333 5.98 -12.69 21.64
C ASP A 333 5.10 -13.92 21.95
N ASN A 334 4.43 -14.49 20.94
CA ASN A 334 3.56 -15.66 21.06
C ASN A 334 4.10 -16.84 20.22
N PRO A 335 4.99 -17.68 20.78
CA PRO A 335 5.61 -18.77 20.02
C PRO A 335 4.62 -19.83 19.52
N ASP A 336 3.48 -20.02 20.20
CA ASP A 336 2.42 -20.96 19.77
C ASP A 336 1.70 -20.41 18.52
N ALA A 337 1.38 -19.12 18.49
CA ALA A 337 0.78 -18.47 17.33
C ALA A 337 1.74 -18.44 16.13
N ILE A 338 3.03 -18.12 16.36
CA ILE A 338 4.06 -18.20 15.32
C ILE A 338 4.16 -19.63 14.77
N HIS A 339 4.18 -20.65 15.64
CA HIS A 339 4.24 -22.05 15.19
C HIS A 339 3.02 -22.41 14.34
N SER A 340 1.84 -22.02 14.79
CA SER A 340 0.59 -22.29 14.07
C SER A 340 0.55 -21.60 12.71
N GLY A 341 0.92 -20.32 12.65
CA GLY A 341 0.99 -19.56 11.39
C GLY A 341 2.03 -20.11 10.42
N LEU A 342 3.24 -20.43 10.89
CA LEU A 342 4.30 -21.00 10.07
C LEU A 342 3.95 -22.40 9.58
N GLN A 343 3.26 -23.23 10.37
CA GLN A 343 2.74 -24.51 9.92
C GLN A 343 1.82 -24.35 8.71
N ALA A 344 0.83 -23.46 8.82
CA ALA A 344 -0.11 -23.18 7.75
C ALA A 344 0.56 -22.59 6.50
N LEU A 345 1.43 -21.58 6.68
CA LEU A 345 2.17 -20.97 5.58
C LEU A 345 3.09 -21.96 4.86
N THR A 346 3.71 -22.90 5.59
CA THR A 346 4.54 -23.94 4.99
C THR A 346 3.70 -24.87 4.12
N VAL A 347 2.50 -25.26 4.58
CA VAL A 347 1.56 -26.04 3.76
C VAL A 347 1.22 -25.28 2.48
N ARG A 348 0.78 -24.02 2.60
CA ARG A 348 0.43 -23.16 1.46
C ARG A 348 1.57 -23.02 0.45
N ALA A 349 2.78 -22.74 0.93
CA ALA A 349 3.96 -22.57 0.08
C ALA A 349 4.33 -23.88 -0.66
N LEU A 350 4.18 -25.05 -0.02
CA LEU A 350 4.45 -26.33 -0.64
C LEU A 350 3.36 -26.74 -1.65
N GLU A 351 2.10 -26.42 -1.41
CA GLU A 351 1.02 -26.62 -2.38
C GLU A 351 1.22 -25.71 -3.61
N ALA A 352 1.50 -24.42 -3.39
CA ALA A 352 1.90 -23.49 -4.44
C ALA A 352 3.14 -24.02 -5.20
N GLY A 353 4.15 -24.51 -4.48
CA GLY A 353 5.35 -25.11 -5.06
C GLY A 353 5.07 -26.38 -5.87
N SER A 354 4.11 -27.19 -5.46
CA SER A 354 3.67 -28.37 -6.23
C SER A 354 3.06 -27.98 -7.57
N GLU A 355 2.18 -26.96 -7.60
CA GLU A 355 1.57 -26.48 -8.84
C GLU A 355 2.60 -25.79 -9.74
N LEU A 356 3.47 -24.93 -9.18
CA LEU A 356 4.56 -24.28 -9.90
C LEU A 356 5.50 -25.31 -10.55
N ALA A 357 5.89 -26.38 -9.81
CA ALA A 357 6.72 -27.46 -10.34
C ALA A 357 6.00 -28.21 -11.47
N GLY A 358 4.68 -28.44 -11.35
CA GLY A 358 3.85 -29.02 -12.40
C GLY A 358 3.87 -28.19 -13.68
N TRP A 359 3.66 -26.89 -13.57
CA TRP A 359 3.72 -25.97 -14.70
C TRP A 359 5.13 -25.86 -15.32
N LEU A 360 6.18 -26.06 -14.53
CA LEU A 360 7.57 -26.14 -14.98
C LEU A 360 7.98 -27.52 -15.51
N SER A 361 7.03 -28.45 -15.63
CA SER A 361 7.24 -29.82 -16.11
C SER A 361 8.28 -30.59 -15.26
N ASP A 362 8.18 -30.43 -13.92
CA ASP A 362 8.96 -31.19 -12.93
C ASP A 362 8.02 -32.01 -12.02
N PRO A 363 7.48 -33.14 -12.50
CA PRO A 363 6.50 -33.93 -11.75
C PRO A 363 7.08 -34.56 -10.47
N ALA A 364 8.42 -34.76 -10.42
CA ALA A 364 9.08 -35.30 -9.24
C ALA A 364 9.04 -34.29 -8.10
N LEU A 365 9.46 -33.06 -8.34
CA LEU A 365 9.42 -31.98 -7.35
C LEU A 365 7.96 -31.66 -6.95
N ALA A 366 7.03 -31.67 -7.92
CA ALA A 366 5.60 -31.50 -7.64
C ALA A 366 5.09 -32.53 -6.64
N LYS A 367 5.49 -33.81 -6.82
CA LYS A 367 5.13 -34.88 -5.89
C LYS A 367 5.80 -34.71 -4.52
N GLU A 368 7.09 -34.37 -4.47
CA GLU A 368 7.81 -34.13 -3.21
C GLU A 368 7.10 -33.05 -2.38
N CYS A 369 6.74 -31.91 -3.00
CA CYS A 369 6.05 -30.82 -2.34
C CYS A 369 4.65 -31.22 -1.84
N ARG A 370 3.86 -31.93 -2.66
CA ARG A 370 2.51 -32.40 -2.31
C ARG A 370 2.54 -33.39 -1.15
N ASP A 371 3.47 -34.34 -1.18
CA ASP A 371 3.60 -35.34 -0.11
C ASP A 371 3.99 -34.66 1.22
N ALA A 372 4.89 -33.65 1.17
CA ALA A 372 5.29 -32.89 2.34
C ALA A 372 4.13 -32.03 2.90
N ALA A 373 3.37 -31.34 2.03
CA ALA A 373 2.18 -30.58 2.43
C ALA A 373 1.12 -31.48 3.07
N THR A 374 0.82 -32.63 2.43
CA THR A 374 -0.14 -33.62 2.94
C THR A 374 0.29 -34.11 4.33
N LYS A 375 1.56 -34.37 4.54
CA LYS A 375 2.10 -34.81 5.83
C LYS A 375 1.96 -33.72 6.90
N LEU A 376 2.29 -32.47 6.57
CA LEU A 376 2.14 -31.32 7.49
C LEU A 376 0.69 -31.12 7.93
N ARG A 377 -0.29 -31.33 7.05
CA ARG A 377 -1.73 -31.21 7.36
C ARG A 377 -2.21 -32.20 8.44
N THR A 378 -1.47 -33.28 8.70
CA THR A 378 -1.84 -34.25 9.75
C THR A 378 -1.60 -33.74 11.18
N TYR A 379 -0.96 -32.58 11.34
CA TYR A 379 -0.74 -31.93 12.61
C TYR A 379 -1.28 -30.49 12.56
N VAL A 380 -2.21 -30.19 13.43
CA VAL A 380 -2.79 -28.85 13.59
C VAL A 380 -2.31 -28.30 14.94
N PRO A 381 -1.43 -27.29 14.95
CA PRO A 381 -1.02 -26.64 16.19
C PRO A 381 -2.17 -25.91 16.87
N ASP A 382 -2.08 -25.74 18.18
CA ASP A 382 -3.00 -24.90 18.93
C ASP A 382 -2.70 -23.41 18.69
N ASN A 383 -3.64 -22.67 18.11
CA ASN A 383 -3.50 -21.25 17.79
C ASN A 383 -3.72 -20.33 19.03
N LYS A 384 -4.11 -20.89 20.17
CA LYS A 384 -4.37 -20.15 21.43
C LYS A 384 -5.38 -18.99 21.28
N GLY A 385 -6.29 -19.08 20.32
CA GLY A 385 -7.27 -18.03 20.02
C GLY A 385 -6.67 -16.77 19.36
N ASN A 386 -5.44 -16.85 18.83
CA ASN A 386 -4.85 -15.77 18.06
C ASN A 386 -5.52 -15.71 16.69
N LYS A 387 -6.00 -14.50 16.29
CA LYS A 387 -6.74 -14.29 15.06
C LYS A 387 -5.93 -14.56 13.80
N GLU A 388 -4.66 -14.15 13.78
CA GLU A 388 -3.74 -14.30 12.65
C GLU A 388 -3.46 -15.77 12.36
N ALA A 389 -3.08 -16.53 13.40
CA ALA A 389 -2.81 -17.95 13.31
C ALA A 389 -4.06 -18.74 12.93
N ALA A 390 -5.23 -18.37 13.49
CA ALA A 390 -6.52 -19.00 13.16
C ALA A 390 -6.88 -18.76 11.69
N ALA A 391 -6.68 -17.55 11.19
CA ALA A 391 -6.93 -17.19 9.79
C ALA A 391 -6.05 -18.02 8.83
N LEU A 392 -4.74 -18.09 9.06
CA LEU A 392 -3.82 -18.87 8.22
C LEU A 392 -4.18 -20.35 8.22
N LEU A 393 -4.49 -20.93 9.39
CA LEU A 393 -4.94 -22.33 9.49
C LEU A 393 -6.26 -22.57 8.74
N ALA A 394 -7.20 -21.64 8.82
CA ALA A 394 -8.50 -21.76 8.15
C ALA A 394 -8.38 -21.64 6.63
N ILE A 395 -7.56 -20.73 6.13
CA ILE A 395 -7.28 -20.59 4.69
C ILE A 395 -6.77 -21.92 4.14
N GLU A 396 -5.96 -22.64 4.89
CA GLU A 396 -5.44 -23.93 4.49
C GLU A 396 -6.39 -25.11 4.81
N GLY A 397 -7.56 -24.86 5.37
CA GLY A 397 -8.52 -25.91 5.74
C GLY A 397 -8.00 -26.81 6.89
N MET A 398 -7.05 -26.33 7.67
CA MET A 398 -6.51 -27.01 8.85
C MET A 398 -7.28 -26.67 10.12
N LEU A 399 -8.04 -25.57 10.12
CA LEU A 399 -9.01 -25.21 11.15
C LEU A 399 -10.40 -25.13 10.51
N ASP A 400 -11.42 -25.61 11.18
CA ASP A 400 -12.77 -25.51 10.64
C ASP A 400 -13.24 -24.07 10.55
N ALA A 401 -14.02 -23.77 9.50
CA ALA A 401 -14.41 -22.43 9.12
C ALA A 401 -15.21 -21.71 10.22
N LYS A 402 -16.08 -22.43 10.95
CA LYS A 402 -16.87 -21.83 12.02
C LYS A 402 -16.00 -21.44 13.22
N THR A 403 -15.09 -22.30 13.65
CA THR A 403 -14.16 -22.00 14.74
C THR A 403 -13.27 -20.80 14.39
N ALA A 404 -12.75 -20.74 13.16
CA ALA A 404 -11.98 -19.60 12.70
C ALA A 404 -12.80 -18.30 12.67
N HIS A 405 -14.02 -18.36 12.15
CA HIS A 405 -14.96 -17.23 12.17
C HIS A 405 -15.17 -16.71 13.59
N ASP A 406 -15.54 -17.59 14.52
CA ASP A 406 -15.83 -17.21 15.90
C ASP A 406 -14.61 -16.56 16.60
N ILE A 407 -13.37 -16.95 16.24
CA ILE A 407 -12.14 -16.34 16.72
C ILE A 407 -11.93 -14.97 16.07
N ILE A 408 -12.06 -14.87 14.74
CA ILE A 408 -11.73 -13.65 13.99
C ILE A 408 -12.69 -12.51 14.32
N VAL A 409 -14.00 -12.78 14.38
CA VAL A 409 -15.02 -11.74 14.64
C VAL A 409 -15.15 -11.35 16.10
N LYS A 410 -14.53 -12.12 17.00
CA LYS A 410 -14.60 -11.85 18.43
C LYS A 410 -14.05 -10.47 18.75
N ASP A 411 -14.81 -9.67 19.48
CA ASP A 411 -14.48 -8.30 19.88
C ASP A 411 -14.23 -7.32 18.70
N GLY A 412 -14.80 -7.60 17.50
CA GLY A 412 -14.72 -6.75 16.33
C GLY A 412 -13.29 -6.57 15.82
N ALA A 413 -12.91 -5.34 15.47
CA ALA A 413 -11.57 -5.01 14.94
C ALA A 413 -10.44 -5.02 15.99
N LYS A 414 -10.73 -5.33 17.25
CA LYS A 414 -9.67 -5.56 18.24
C LYS A 414 -8.75 -6.71 17.79
N ASP A 415 -7.44 -6.53 17.96
CA ASP A 415 -6.39 -7.48 17.53
C ASP A 415 -6.36 -7.76 16.00
N PHE A 416 -6.97 -6.87 15.20
CA PHE A 416 -6.69 -6.78 13.77
C PHE A 416 -5.36 -6.07 13.56
N THR A 417 -4.67 -6.42 12.47
CA THR A 417 -3.46 -5.73 12.03
C THR A 417 -3.62 -5.29 10.58
N SER A 418 -2.87 -4.30 10.17
CA SER A 418 -2.92 -3.80 8.79
C SER A 418 -2.39 -4.83 7.78
N PHE A 419 -1.45 -5.69 8.18
CA PHE A 419 -0.91 -6.78 7.38
C PHE A 419 -1.79 -8.03 7.42
N MET A 420 -1.90 -8.67 8.58
CA MET A 420 -2.60 -9.96 8.71
C MET A 420 -4.11 -9.84 8.63
N GLY A 421 -4.65 -8.63 8.74
CA GLY A 421 -6.08 -8.36 8.51
C GLY A 421 -6.55 -8.82 7.13
N TYR A 422 -5.72 -8.69 6.07
CA TYR A 422 -6.03 -9.24 4.75
C TYR A 422 -6.33 -10.75 4.80
N TYR A 423 -5.53 -11.53 5.52
CA TYR A 423 -5.73 -12.98 5.64
C TYR A 423 -6.91 -13.33 6.55
N MET A 424 -7.22 -12.50 7.54
CA MET A 424 -8.43 -12.65 8.33
C MET A 424 -9.68 -12.48 7.45
N LEU A 425 -9.67 -11.51 6.54
CA LEU A 425 -10.73 -11.31 5.54
C LEU A 425 -10.81 -12.49 4.56
N GLU A 426 -9.68 -13.05 4.11
CA GLU A 426 -9.64 -14.26 3.27
C GLU A 426 -10.25 -15.46 3.98
N ALA A 427 -9.98 -15.66 5.27
CA ALA A 427 -10.56 -16.73 6.05
C ALA A 427 -12.08 -16.56 6.20
N LEU A 428 -12.58 -15.33 6.39
CA LEU A 428 -14.01 -15.03 6.43
C LEU A 428 -14.67 -15.26 5.07
N ALA A 429 -14.02 -14.90 3.97
CA ALA A 429 -14.52 -15.18 2.61
C ALA A 429 -14.66 -16.68 2.37
N LYS A 430 -13.67 -17.47 2.80
CA LYS A 430 -13.70 -18.94 2.70
C LYS A 430 -14.86 -19.56 3.49
N ASN A 431 -15.31 -18.90 4.55
CA ASN A 431 -16.49 -19.28 5.35
C ASN A 431 -17.81 -18.74 4.77
N GLY A 432 -17.79 -17.90 3.73
CA GLY A 432 -18.97 -17.21 3.20
C GLY A 432 -19.45 -16.03 4.04
N SER A 433 -18.65 -15.55 5.01
CA SER A 433 -19.00 -14.47 5.96
C SER A 433 -18.64 -13.09 5.41
N TYR A 434 -19.09 -12.78 4.20
CA TYR A 434 -18.75 -11.54 3.49
C TYR A 434 -19.34 -10.28 4.16
N ALA A 435 -20.48 -10.39 4.84
CA ALA A 435 -21.05 -9.26 5.57
C ALA A 435 -20.17 -8.88 6.77
N ASP A 436 -19.73 -9.85 7.56
CA ASP A 436 -18.83 -9.62 8.69
C ASP A 436 -17.47 -9.07 8.23
N ALA A 437 -16.97 -9.56 7.08
CA ALA A 437 -15.75 -9.04 6.49
C ALA A 437 -15.87 -7.57 6.07
N LEU A 438 -16.98 -7.16 5.43
CA LEU A 438 -17.25 -5.76 5.07
C LEU A 438 -17.38 -4.87 6.32
N ASP A 439 -18.03 -5.35 7.37
CA ASP A 439 -18.18 -4.63 8.62
C ASP A 439 -16.78 -4.41 9.27
N LEU A 440 -15.92 -5.43 9.29
CA LEU A 440 -14.56 -5.33 9.82
C LEU A 440 -13.66 -4.43 8.96
N ILE A 441 -13.79 -4.46 7.62
CA ILE A 441 -13.12 -3.50 6.74
C ILE A 441 -13.53 -2.07 7.08
N SER A 442 -14.83 -1.83 7.21
CA SER A 442 -15.37 -0.51 7.56
C SER A 442 -14.93 -0.08 8.97
N GLU A 443 -14.88 -1.01 9.93
CA GLU A 443 -14.47 -0.73 11.30
C GLU A 443 -12.98 -0.44 11.38
N TYR A 444 -12.09 -1.28 10.85
CA TYR A 444 -10.63 -1.16 11.01
C TYR A 444 -10.03 -0.10 10.09
N TRP A 445 -10.09 -0.30 8.76
CA TRP A 445 -9.51 0.65 7.80
C TRP A 445 -10.30 1.95 7.73
N GLY A 446 -11.62 1.87 7.85
CA GLY A 446 -12.45 3.06 7.93
C GLY A 446 -12.14 3.91 9.16
N ARG A 447 -11.72 3.32 10.28
CA ARG A 447 -11.29 4.09 11.45
C ARG A 447 -10.02 4.91 11.20
N MET A 448 -9.07 4.40 10.41
CA MET A 448 -7.92 5.21 9.98
C MET A 448 -8.38 6.45 9.17
N LEU A 449 -9.37 6.29 8.27
CA LEU A 449 -9.95 7.41 7.53
C LEU A 449 -10.60 8.45 8.45
N ASP A 450 -11.32 8.02 9.49
CA ASP A 450 -11.92 8.92 10.49
C ASP A 450 -10.84 9.74 11.22
N LEU A 451 -9.66 9.15 11.41
CA LEU A 451 -8.51 9.81 12.01
C LEU A 451 -7.68 10.66 11.03
N GLY A 452 -8.16 10.83 9.81
CA GLY A 452 -7.53 11.71 8.82
C GLY A 452 -6.54 11.04 7.89
N ALA A 453 -6.48 9.71 7.86
CA ALA A 453 -5.63 8.97 6.94
C ALA A 453 -5.97 9.28 5.47
N THR A 454 -4.95 9.46 4.66
CA THR A 454 -5.03 9.56 3.19
C THR A 454 -4.29 8.41 2.51
N THR A 455 -3.58 7.63 3.31
CA THR A 455 -2.92 6.36 3.01
C THR A 455 -3.12 5.43 4.21
N PHE A 456 -2.92 4.12 4.05
CA PHE A 456 -3.04 3.20 5.16
C PHE A 456 -1.71 2.98 5.88
N TRP A 457 -1.81 2.78 7.20
CA TRP A 457 -0.72 2.82 8.15
C TRP A 457 -0.07 1.46 8.34
N GLU A 458 1.21 1.47 8.65
CA GLU A 458 2.02 0.28 8.89
C GLU A 458 1.52 -0.55 10.06
N ASP A 459 1.17 0.10 11.15
CA ASP A 459 0.54 -0.49 12.34
C ASP A 459 -0.66 0.38 12.77
N PHE A 460 -1.67 -0.23 13.37
CA PHE A 460 -2.83 0.48 13.87
C PHE A 460 -3.51 -0.31 14.98
N ASN A 461 -3.36 0.15 16.21
CA ASN A 461 -4.12 -0.39 17.34
C ASN A 461 -5.52 0.26 17.37
N TYR A 462 -6.52 -0.52 16.99
CA TYR A 462 -7.91 -0.08 16.98
C TYR A 462 -8.39 0.41 18.35
N MET A 463 -7.91 -0.18 19.46
CA MET A 463 -8.34 0.19 20.81
C MET A 463 -7.83 1.59 21.22
N ASP A 464 -6.61 1.95 20.85
CA ASP A 464 -6.02 3.27 21.12
C ASP A 464 -6.76 4.37 20.34
N SER A 465 -7.30 4.03 19.17
CA SER A 465 -8.02 4.96 18.33
C SER A 465 -9.30 5.54 18.92
N LYS A 466 -9.89 4.88 19.93
CA LYS A 466 -11.21 5.26 20.49
C LYS A 466 -11.24 6.67 21.09
N ASN A 467 -10.11 7.12 21.65
CA ASN A 467 -9.97 8.48 22.18
C ASN A 467 -8.91 9.30 21.43
N ALA A 468 -8.49 8.87 20.25
CA ALA A 468 -7.44 9.55 19.49
C ALA A 468 -7.95 10.84 18.82
N ALA A 469 -7.04 11.81 18.69
CA ALA A 469 -7.20 12.97 17.80
C ALA A 469 -6.91 12.57 16.36
N ARG A 470 -7.34 13.40 15.41
CA ARG A 470 -6.98 13.23 14.00
C ARG A 470 -5.51 13.61 13.78
N ILE A 471 -4.86 12.95 12.84
CA ILE A 471 -3.45 13.23 12.48
C ILE A 471 -3.25 14.58 11.79
N ASP A 472 -4.33 15.18 11.28
CA ASP A 472 -4.35 16.46 10.57
C ASP A 472 -4.85 17.63 11.44
N GLU A 473 -4.78 17.46 12.76
CA GLU A 473 -5.14 18.47 13.77
C GLU A 473 -4.03 18.56 14.84
N PHE A 474 -3.98 19.68 15.56
CA PHE A 474 -3.22 19.76 16.80
C PHE A 474 -3.94 18.94 17.87
N VAL A 475 -3.20 18.03 18.50
CA VAL A 475 -3.79 17.10 19.47
C VAL A 475 -4.19 17.87 20.75
N PRO A 476 -5.49 17.83 21.14
CA PRO A 476 -5.94 18.37 22.42
C PRO A 476 -5.33 17.57 23.59
N GLU A 477 -5.08 18.23 24.73
CA GLU A 477 -4.45 17.63 25.90
C GLU A 477 -5.17 16.38 26.43
N GLU A 478 -6.50 16.30 26.26
CA GLU A 478 -7.32 15.18 26.73
C GLU A 478 -7.43 14.03 25.69
N LYS A 479 -6.81 14.16 24.52
CA LYS A 479 -6.85 13.18 23.45
C LYS A 479 -5.54 12.41 23.34
N PHE A 480 -5.66 11.16 22.90
CA PHE A 480 -4.51 10.32 22.55
C PHE A 480 -3.91 10.77 21.21
N ASP A 481 -2.61 10.96 21.15
CA ASP A 481 -1.91 11.20 19.89
C ASP A 481 -1.59 9.86 19.24
N ILE A 482 -2.36 9.51 18.20
CA ILE A 482 -2.21 8.20 17.54
C ILE A 482 -0.84 8.02 16.88
N HIS A 483 -0.12 9.10 16.58
CA HIS A 483 1.23 9.02 16.01
C HIS A 483 2.31 9.06 17.08
N ALA A 484 2.29 10.03 17.99
CA ALA A 484 3.35 10.20 18.98
C ALA A 484 3.29 9.17 20.11
N ASP A 485 2.08 8.82 20.58
CA ASP A 485 1.86 7.92 21.72
C ASP A 485 1.48 6.49 21.29
N GLY A 486 1.18 6.31 19.98
CA GLY A 486 0.77 5.03 19.41
C GLY A 486 1.94 4.20 18.89
N GLY A 487 1.58 3.08 18.29
CA GLY A 487 2.53 2.13 17.73
C GLY A 487 3.13 1.18 18.77
N ALA A 488 3.71 0.12 18.28
CA ALA A 488 4.32 -0.92 19.09
C ALA A 488 5.54 -1.52 18.39
N TYR A 489 6.31 -2.31 19.10
CA TYR A 489 7.48 -3.03 18.56
C TYR A 489 8.54 -2.09 18.00
N CYS A 490 8.85 -2.20 16.70
CA CYS A 490 9.79 -1.30 16.02
C CYS A 490 9.12 -0.01 15.51
N TYR A 491 7.80 0.11 15.63
CA TYR A 491 6.98 1.22 15.12
C TYR A 491 6.53 2.21 16.19
N VAL A 492 7.32 2.39 17.22
CA VAL A 492 6.96 3.23 18.37
C VAL A 492 6.95 4.71 18.01
N GLY A 493 5.82 5.37 18.29
CA GLY A 493 5.66 6.81 18.18
C GLY A 493 5.92 7.35 16.76
N LEU A 494 6.57 8.50 16.64
CA LEU A 494 6.81 9.21 15.38
C LEU A 494 7.73 8.47 14.38
N ARG A 495 8.33 7.38 14.78
CA ARG A 495 9.05 6.47 13.89
C ARG A 495 8.10 5.64 13.00
N HIS A 496 6.87 5.45 13.43
CA HIS A 496 5.82 4.73 12.73
C HIS A 496 5.51 5.36 11.37
N SER A 497 5.29 4.57 10.33
CA SER A 497 4.93 5.05 8.99
C SER A 497 3.42 5.04 8.75
N PHE A 498 2.91 6.12 8.16
CA PHE A 498 1.49 6.27 7.82
C PHE A 498 1.19 6.01 6.34
N CYS A 499 2.18 5.53 5.58
CA CYS A 499 1.97 5.01 4.23
C CYS A 499 2.78 3.72 4.06
N HIS A 500 2.09 2.58 4.16
CA HIS A 500 2.72 1.26 4.11
C HIS A 500 1.94 0.29 3.22
N GLY A 501 2.63 -0.31 2.24
CA GLY A 501 2.00 -1.07 1.17
C GLY A 501 1.21 -2.29 1.64
N TRP A 502 1.69 -3.02 2.65
CA TRP A 502 1.01 -4.21 3.17
C TRP A 502 -0.40 -3.94 3.70
N ALA A 503 -0.70 -2.68 4.09
CA ALA A 503 -2.00 -2.28 4.59
C ALA A 503 -3.08 -2.12 3.50
N SER A 504 -2.71 -2.25 2.22
CA SER A 504 -3.59 -2.08 1.06
C SER A 504 -4.51 -3.28 0.78
N GLY A 505 -4.38 -4.37 1.53
CA GLY A 505 -5.10 -5.63 1.31
C GLY A 505 -6.61 -5.52 1.05
N PRO A 506 -7.39 -4.65 1.73
CA PRO A 506 -8.83 -4.52 1.47
C PRO A 506 -9.17 -4.17 0.03
N THR A 507 -8.33 -3.41 -0.68
CA THR A 507 -8.52 -3.04 -2.09
C THR A 507 -8.56 -4.28 -2.98
N ALA A 508 -7.59 -5.19 -2.80
CA ALA A 508 -7.56 -6.45 -3.52
C ALA A 508 -8.73 -7.34 -3.12
N TRP A 509 -9.00 -7.46 -1.82
CA TRP A 509 -10.08 -8.32 -1.30
C TRP A 509 -11.47 -7.91 -1.84
N LEU A 510 -11.76 -6.60 -1.86
CA LEU A 510 -13.01 -6.07 -2.40
C LEU A 510 -13.17 -6.39 -3.89
N SER A 511 -12.11 -6.24 -4.68
CA SER A 511 -12.12 -6.56 -6.10
C SER A 511 -12.25 -8.05 -6.37
N GLN A 512 -11.61 -8.91 -5.57
CA GLN A 512 -11.64 -10.35 -5.75
C GLN A 512 -12.98 -10.96 -5.31
N HIS A 513 -13.50 -10.57 -4.15
CA HIS A 513 -14.64 -11.23 -3.53
C HIS A 513 -15.96 -10.50 -3.76
N ILE A 514 -15.99 -9.17 -3.69
CA ILE A 514 -17.23 -8.41 -3.84
C ILE A 514 -17.59 -8.22 -5.32
N LEU A 515 -16.61 -7.85 -6.17
CA LEU A 515 -16.81 -7.96 -7.62
C LEU A 515 -16.82 -9.42 -8.08
N GLY A 516 -16.18 -10.30 -7.33
CA GLY A 516 -16.19 -11.74 -7.56
C GLY A 516 -15.47 -12.17 -8.83
N VAL A 517 -14.43 -11.45 -9.26
CA VAL A 517 -13.66 -11.75 -10.47
C VAL A 517 -12.43 -12.58 -10.11
N GLU A 518 -12.41 -13.84 -10.52
CA GLU A 518 -11.33 -14.78 -10.22
C GLU A 518 -10.86 -15.51 -11.48
N PRO A 519 -9.56 -15.78 -11.66
CA PRO A 519 -9.10 -16.67 -12.71
C PRO A 519 -9.58 -18.09 -12.46
N ALA A 520 -10.13 -18.74 -13.48
CA ALA A 520 -10.49 -20.16 -13.46
C ALA A 520 -9.44 -21.04 -14.14
N SER A 521 -8.46 -20.42 -14.80
CA SER A 521 -7.28 -21.07 -15.37
C SER A 521 -6.09 -20.10 -15.36
N PRO A 522 -4.84 -20.60 -15.40
CA PRO A 522 -3.66 -19.75 -15.45
C PRO A 522 -3.75 -18.70 -16.56
N GLY A 523 -3.46 -17.45 -16.21
CA GLY A 523 -3.45 -16.31 -17.14
C GLY A 523 -4.81 -15.76 -17.50
N PHE A 524 -5.89 -16.04 -16.74
CA PHE A 524 -7.25 -15.53 -17.00
C PHE A 524 -7.86 -15.94 -18.36
N LYS A 525 -7.38 -17.01 -18.98
CA LYS A 525 -8.01 -17.49 -20.20
C LYS A 525 -9.47 -17.91 -19.96
N THR A 526 -9.74 -18.45 -18.80
CA THR A 526 -11.10 -18.64 -18.28
C THR A 526 -11.25 -17.88 -16.97
N VAL A 527 -12.39 -17.21 -16.80
CA VAL A 527 -12.73 -16.44 -15.61
C VAL A 527 -13.96 -17.02 -14.93
N ARG A 528 -13.97 -16.95 -13.62
CA ARG A 528 -15.14 -17.23 -12.78
C ARG A 528 -15.66 -15.92 -12.21
N ILE A 529 -16.97 -15.70 -12.32
CA ILE A 529 -17.65 -14.54 -11.75
C ILE A 529 -18.56 -15.00 -10.63
N ARG A 530 -18.17 -14.73 -9.39
CA ARG A 530 -18.90 -15.11 -8.18
C ARG A 530 -19.00 -13.91 -7.21
N PRO A 531 -19.93 -12.98 -7.46
CA PRO A 531 -20.08 -11.81 -6.60
C PRO A 531 -20.67 -12.18 -5.23
N HIS A 532 -20.11 -11.59 -4.18
CA HIS A 532 -20.56 -11.77 -2.81
C HIS A 532 -20.84 -10.42 -2.16
N LEU A 533 -22.03 -9.86 -2.37
CA LEU A 533 -22.37 -8.51 -1.97
C LEU A 533 -22.44 -8.28 -0.44
N GLY A 534 -22.38 -9.36 0.39
CA GLY A 534 -22.54 -9.19 1.84
C GLY A 534 -23.81 -8.41 2.17
N ASN A 535 -23.68 -7.24 2.80
CA ASN A 535 -24.77 -6.30 3.11
C ASN A 535 -24.95 -5.19 2.04
N LEU A 536 -24.16 -5.18 0.97
CA LEU A 536 -24.26 -4.20 -0.11
C LEU A 536 -25.49 -4.46 -1.00
N LYS A 537 -25.99 -3.36 -1.60
CA LYS A 537 -27.13 -3.40 -2.55
C LYS A 537 -26.66 -3.59 -3.98
N TRP A 538 -25.55 -2.99 -4.34
CA TRP A 538 -24.95 -3.09 -5.66
C TRP A 538 -23.45 -2.83 -5.59
N VAL A 539 -22.74 -3.32 -6.60
CA VAL A 539 -21.32 -3.06 -6.85
C VAL A 539 -21.09 -3.06 -8.36
N GLU A 540 -20.19 -2.21 -8.82
CA GLU A 540 -19.68 -2.19 -10.18
C GLU A 540 -18.16 -1.96 -10.15
N GLY A 541 -17.46 -2.44 -11.18
CA GLY A 541 -16.03 -2.21 -11.29
C GLY A 541 -15.37 -2.93 -12.46
N ASP A 542 -14.11 -2.58 -12.62
CA ASP A 542 -13.22 -3.06 -13.67
C ASP A 542 -12.11 -3.91 -13.04
N PHE A 543 -11.81 -5.05 -13.68
CA PHE A 543 -10.75 -5.94 -13.23
C PHE A 543 -9.75 -6.18 -14.38
N PRO A 544 -8.46 -5.78 -14.21
CA PRO A 544 -7.45 -5.97 -15.24
C PRO A 544 -7.05 -7.42 -15.44
N THR A 545 -6.93 -7.86 -16.68
CA THR A 545 -6.40 -9.17 -17.06
C THR A 545 -5.37 -9.05 -18.17
N PRO A 546 -4.59 -10.09 -18.49
CA PRO A 546 -3.69 -10.09 -19.64
C PRO A 546 -4.37 -9.87 -21.00
N TYR A 547 -5.68 -10.09 -21.08
CA TYR A 547 -6.47 -9.95 -22.32
C TYR A 547 -7.18 -8.60 -22.42
N GLY A 548 -7.20 -7.82 -21.37
CA GLY A 548 -7.93 -6.57 -21.26
C GLY A 548 -8.73 -6.49 -19.96
N ILE A 549 -9.67 -5.58 -19.91
CA ILE A 549 -10.45 -5.29 -18.69
C ILE A 549 -11.74 -6.12 -18.72
N ILE A 550 -12.05 -6.77 -17.60
CA ILE A 550 -13.35 -7.36 -17.33
C ILE A 550 -14.17 -6.31 -16.58
N HIS A 551 -15.34 -5.93 -17.15
CA HIS A 551 -16.27 -5.06 -16.45
C HIS A 551 -17.43 -5.86 -15.87
N VAL A 552 -17.76 -5.61 -14.60
CA VAL A 552 -18.89 -6.27 -13.92
C VAL A 552 -19.78 -5.27 -13.20
N THR A 553 -21.09 -5.53 -13.25
CA THR A 553 -22.09 -4.83 -12.43
C THR A 553 -22.98 -5.86 -11.77
N HIS A 554 -23.13 -5.78 -10.45
CA HIS A 554 -23.96 -6.69 -9.68
C HIS A 554 -24.96 -5.90 -8.84
N SER A 555 -26.22 -6.33 -8.81
CA SER A 555 -27.28 -5.70 -8.03
C SER A 555 -28.13 -6.74 -7.31
N ARG A 556 -28.46 -6.47 -6.06
CA ARG A 556 -29.37 -7.30 -5.27
C ARG A 556 -30.81 -6.95 -5.64
N ARG A 557 -31.56 -7.95 -6.09
CA ARG A 557 -32.99 -7.83 -6.38
C ARG A 557 -33.82 -7.85 -5.09
N PRO A 558 -35.10 -7.43 -5.16
CA PRO A 558 -36.00 -7.47 -4.01
C PRO A 558 -36.22 -8.90 -3.42
N ASP A 559 -36.06 -9.95 -4.23
CA ASP A 559 -36.11 -11.35 -3.82
C ASP A 559 -34.82 -11.87 -3.17
N GLY A 560 -33.79 -11.00 -3.04
CA GLY A 560 -32.47 -11.29 -2.48
C GLY A 560 -31.48 -11.90 -3.47
N GLN A 561 -31.90 -12.27 -4.68
CA GLN A 561 -31.00 -12.78 -5.70
C GLN A 561 -30.09 -11.66 -6.27
N ILE A 562 -28.90 -12.04 -6.72
CA ILE A 562 -27.98 -11.13 -7.40
C ILE A 562 -28.20 -11.20 -8.91
N SER A 563 -28.40 -10.05 -9.53
CA SER A 563 -28.39 -9.87 -10.98
C SER A 563 -27.04 -9.35 -11.39
N SER A 564 -26.42 -9.95 -12.40
CA SER A 564 -25.07 -9.62 -12.87
C SER A 564 -25.09 -9.27 -14.36
N THR A 565 -24.33 -8.23 -14.72
CA THR A 565 -23.91 -7.93 -16.09
C THR A 565 -22.41 -8.09 -16.13
N VAL A 566 -21.87 -8.78 -17.13
CA VAL A 566 -20.45 -9.06 -17.29
C VAL A 566 -20.04 -8.75 -18.73
N GLU A 567 -19.02 -7.94 -18.88
CA GLU A 567 -18.38 -7.66 -20.17
C GLU A 567 -16.97 -8.25 -20.13
N LEU A 568 -16.69 -9.16 -21.06
CA LEU A 568 -15.41 -9.85 -21.15
C LEU A 568 -14.60 -9.33 -22.34
N PRO A 569 -13.28 -9.18 -22.19
CA PRO A 569 -12.41 -8.92 -23.33
C PRO A 569 -12.33 -10.13 -24.27
N GLU A 570 -11.92 -9.88 -25.52
CA GLU A 570 -11.73 -10.96 -26.49
C GLU A 570 -10.66 -11.96 -26.01
N GLY A 571 -10.97 -13.26 -26.13
CA GLY A 571 -10.07 -14.34 -25.75
C GLY A 571 -10.22 -14.83 -24.29
N VAL A 572 -11.16 -14.26 -23.54
CA VAL A 572 -11.53 -14.73 -22.20
C VAL A 572 -12.87 -15.44 -22.24
N ASP A 573 -12.92 -16.65 -21.71
CA ASP A 573 -14.14 -17.46 -21.61
C ASP A 573 -14.67 -17.45 -20.18
N LEU A 574 -16.00 -17.36 -20.04
CA LEU A 574 -16.63 -17.54 -18.73
C LEU A 574 -16.62 -19.03 -18.35
N SER A 575 -16.14 -19.34 -17.14
CA SER A 575 -16.22 -20.70 -16.61
C SER A 575 -17.69 -21.13 -16.42
N ALA A 576 -17.97 -22.38 -16.77
CA ALA A 576 -19.31 -22.96 -16.61
C ALA A 576 -19.64 -23.35 -15.15
N GLU A 577 -18.67 -23.25 -14.24
CA GLU A 577 -18.79 -23.63 -12.81
C GLU A 577 -18.72 -22.40 -11.89
#